data_dd7e7148bddae41f69d3d0032268f805
#
_entry.id   dd7e7148bddae41f69d3d0032268f805
#
_cell.length_a   1.000
_cell.length_b   1.000
_cell.length_c   1.000
_cell.angle_alpha   90.00
_cell.angle_beta   90.00
_cell.angle_gamma   90.00
#
_symmetry.space_group_name_H-M   'P 1'
#
loop_
_entity.id
_entity.type
_entity.pdbx_description
1 polymer ?
#
loop_
_entity_poly.entity_id
_entity_poly.type
_entity_poly.pdbx_seq_one_letter_code
_entity_poly.pdbx_strand_id
1 'polypeptide(L)'
;QKEVYFVDTDSYQIEDFPCPVGMTNYTAPEIQGNNFSKFLRTKGNENFAVATLLFMIMLPGKPPYSQQGGGYPGENMDFSYPFGENSNKKTPDGPWRYIWSHLIYDLKKKFYNTFRQDGENSKENDRFEVDEWLSCFRNYLRLLDDGILRQQDPMSEELFPTRHKRSSKIVYVRCRLC
;
A
#
# COMPACT_ATOMS: atom_id res chain seq x y z
N GLN A 1 14.66 20.85 3.77
CA GLN A 1 13.43 20.37 3.12
C GLN A 1 13.84 19.28 2.15
N LYS A 2 13.13 18.12 2.19
CA LYS A 2 13.33 17.09 1.17
C LYS A 2 12.28 17.34 0.09
N GLU A 3 12.73 17.54 -1.13
CA GLU A 3 11.87 17.76 -2.28
C GLU A 3 11.70 16.44 -3.04
N VAL A 4 10.54 16.26 -3.65
CA VAL A 4 10.24 15.11 -4.50
C VAL A 4 10.21 15.60 -5.93
N TYR A 5 10.95 14.94 -6.80
CA TYR A 5 11.02 15.25 -8.22
C TYR A 5 10.47 14.10 -9.04
N PHE A 6 9.64 14.43 -10.02
CA PHE A 6 9.23 13.47 -11.05
C PHE A 6 10.31 13.43 -12.13
N VAL A 7 10.73 12.24 -12.48
CA VAL A 7 11.72 11.97 -13.54
C VAL A 7 11.10 11.03 -14.57
N ASP A 8 11.69 10.94 -15.75
CA ASP A 8 11.26 10.03 -16.81
C ASP A 8 9.79 10.29 -17.23
N THR A 9 9.54 11.54 -17.62
CA THR A 9 8.17 12.04 -17.90
C THR A 9 7.75 11.91 -19.36
N ASP A 10 8.54 11.27 -20.20
CA ASP A 10 8.31 11.10 -21.63
C ASP A 10 7.20 10.10 -21.99
N SER A 11 6.79 9.27 -21.01
CA SER A 11 5.75 8.26 -21.16
C SER A 11 4.44 8.62 -20.44
N TYR A 12 4.22 9.87 -20.07
CA TYR A 12 2.99 10.29 -19.40
C TYR A 12 1.80 10.34 -20.37
N GLN A 13 0.62 10.00 -19.84
CA GLN A 13 -0.62 10.31 -20.55
C GLN A 13 -0.88 11.81 -20.49
N ILE A 14 -1.09 12.45 -21.64
CA ILE A 14 -1.38 13.88 -21.75
C ILE A 14 -2.59 14.03 -22.66
N GLU A 15 -3.67 14.58 -22.14
CA GLU A 15 -4.94 14.77 -22.86
C GLU A 15 -5.38 13.47 -23.56
N ASP A 16 -5.48 13.48 -24.90
CA ASP A 16 -5.88 12.35 -25.72
C ASP A 16 -4.72 11.42 -26.14
N PHE A 17 -3.52 11.71 -25.66
CA PHE A 17 -2.33 10.88 -25.93
C PHE A 17 -2.14 9.87 -24.81
N PRO A 18 -2.35 8.56 -25.07
CA PRO A 18 -2.23 7.54 -24.04
C PRO A 18 -0.78 7.31 -23.61
N CYS A 19 -0.57 6.94 -22.35
CA CYS A 19 0.69 6.37 -21.90
C CYS A 19 0.79 4.90 -22.36
N PRO A 20 1.72 4.55 -23.29
CA PRO A 20 1.74 3.24 -23.93
C PRO A 20 2.27 2.12 -23.02
N VAL A 21 2.80 2.47 -21.85
CA VAL A 21 3.46 1.52 -20.93
C VAL A 21 2.71 1.42 -19.61
N GLY A 22 2.93 0.32 -18.89
CA GLY A 22 2.40 0.11 -17.56
C GLY A 22 3.16 -0.99 -16.85
N MET A 23 3.34 -0.82 -15.54
CA MET A 23 3.93 -1.85 -14.69
C MET A 23 2.80 -2.63 -14.02
N THR A 24 2.83 -3.95 -14.12
CA THR A 24 1.79 -4.87 -13.64
C THR A 24 1.32 -4.56 -12.22
N ASN A 25 2.24 -4.33 -11.28
CA ASN A 25 1.89 -4.04 -9.88
C ASN A 25 1.10 -2.75 -9.67
N TYR A 26 1.25 -1.77 -10.58
CA TYR A 26 0.59 -0.47 -10.51
C TYR A 26 -0.64 -0.37 -11.42
N THR A 27 -0.89 -1.42 -12.19
CA THR A 27 -2.01 -1.47 -13.13
C THR A 27 -3.24 -2.01 -12.44
N ALA A 28 -4.31 -1.22 -12.44
CA ALA A 28 -5.56 -1.59 -11.80
C ALA A 28 -6.17 -2.85 -12.42
N PRO A 29 -6.86 -3.71 -11.63
CA PRO A 29 -7.40 -4.99 -12.10
C PRO A 29 -8.23 -4.89 -13.35
N GLU A 30 -9.09 -3.88 -13.44
CA GLU A 30 -10.05 -3.69 -14.53
C GLU A 30 -9.41 -3.32 -15.87
N ILE A 31 -8.16 -2.85 -15.85
CA ILE A 31 -7.44 -2.49 -17.09
C ILE A 31 -6.26 -3.43 -17.39
N GLN A 32 -6.10 -4.50 -16.62
CA GLN A 32 -5.11 -5.54 -16.91
C GLN A 32 -5.39 -6.16 -18.30
N GLY A 33 -4.31 -6.36 -19.07
CA GLY A 33 -4.41 -6.94 -20.43
C GLY A 33 -4.84 -5.97 -21.53
N ASN A 34 -5.15 -4.71 -21.23
CA ASN A 34 -5.46 -3.72 -22.25
C ASN A 34 -4.20 -3.28 -23.03
N ASN A 35 -4.41 -2.91 -24.27
CA ASN A 35 -3.37 -2.27 -25.08
C ASN A 35 -3.29 -0.78 -24.73
N PHE A 36 -2.34 -0.41 -23.89
CA PHE A 36 -2.19 0.96 -23.37
C PHE A 36 -1.85 2.00 -24.42
N SER A 37 -1.35 1.62 -25.60
CA SER A 37 -1.18 2.58 -26.70
C SER A 37 -2.50 3.06 -27.30
N LYS A 38 -3.62 2.41 -26.98
CA LYS A 38 -4.96 2.72 -27.50
C LYS A 38 -6.02 2.95 -26.41
N PHE A 39 -5.58 3.06 -25.16
CA PHE A 39 -6.44 3.14 -24.00
C PHE A 39 -6.05 4.33 -23.13
N LEU A 40 -7.01 5.23 -22.89
CA LEU A 40 -6.84 6.34 -21.96
C LEU A 40 -7.23 5.88 -20.57
N ARG A 41 -6.29 5.97 -19.64
CA ARG A 41 -6.54 5.69 -18.24
C ARG A 41 -7.36 6.79 -17.60
N THR A 42 -8.25 6.38 -16.72
CA THR A 42 -9.02 7.31 -15.91
C THR A 42 -8.28 7.68 -14.64
N LYS A 43 -8.75 8.71 -13.95
CA LYS A 43 -8.25 9.07 -12.62
C LYS A 43 -8.42 7.93 -11.62
N GLY A 44 -9.51 7.15 -11.71
CA GLY A 44 -9.72 5.98 -10.87
C GLY A 44 -8.69 4.88 -11.08
N ASN A 45 -8.24 4.67 -12.34
CA ASN A 45 -7.14 3.74 -12.61
C ASN A 45 -5.83 4.22 -11.97
N GLU A 46 -5.52 5.52 -12.06
CA GLU A 46 -4.32 6.11 -11.47
C GLU A 46 -4.38 6.14 -9.93
N ASN A 47 -5.56 6.31 -9.34
CA ASN A 47 -5.74 6.21 -7.90
C ASN A 47 -5.35 4.82 -7.34
N PHE A 48 -5.50 3.75 -8.12
CA PHE A 48 -4.98 2.44 -7.77
C PHE A 48 -3.44 2.42 -7.73
N ALA A 49 -2.80 3.04 -8.73
CA ALA A 49 -1.35 3.16 -8.78
C ALA A 49 -0.80 3.96 -7.58
N VAL A 50 -1.47 5.06 -7.22
CA VAL A 50 -1.13 5.85 -6.03
C VAL A 50 -1.25 5.02 -4.77
N ALA A 51 -2.36 4.29 -4.58
CA ALA A 51 -2.54 3.43 -3.42
C ALA A 51 -1.44 2.34 -3.34
N THR A 52 -1.07 1.76 -4.47
CA THR A 52 0.01 0.76 -4.57
C THR A 52 1.36 1.37 -4.18
N LEU A 53 1.67 2.57 -4.66
CA LEU A 53 2.90 3.28 -4.31
C LEU A 53 2.96 3.54 -2.81
N LEU A 54 1.89 4.07 -2.22
CA LEU A 54 1.80 4.34 -0.79
C LEU A 54 1.95 3.06 0.04
N PHE A 55 1.32 1.96 -0.40
CA PHE A 55 1.46 0.66 0.24
C PHE A 55 2.92 0.20 0.22
N MET A 56 3.61 0.29 -0.91
CA MET A 56 5.01 -0.14 -1.06
C MET A 56 6.00 0.76 -0.30
N ILE A 57 5.65 2.01 -0.04
CA ILE A 57 6.41 2.90 0.85
C ILE A 57 6.25 2.44 2.30
N MET A 58 5.03 2.11 2.72
CA MET A 58 4.74 1.67 4.09
C MET A 58 5.21 0.25 4.37
N LEU A 59 5.16 -0.63 3.38
CA LEU A 59 5.65 -2.01 3.42
C LEU A 59 6.80 -2.18 2.40
N PRO A 60 8.02 -1.79 2.75
CA PRO A 60 9.10 -1.56 1.81
C PRO A 60 9.30 -2.67 0.77
N GLY A 61 9.12 -2.31 -0.49
CA GLY A 61 9.36 -3.18 -1.63
C GLY A 61 8.35 -4.32 -1.84
N LYS A 62 7.24 -4.36 -1.07
CA LYS A 62 6.21 -5.41 -1.24
C LYS A 62 4.95 -4.83 -1.90
N PRO A 63 4.62 -5.27 -3.11
CA PRO A 63 3.33 -4.97 -3.72
C PRO A 63 2.16 -5.54 -2.90
N PRO A 64 0.96 -4.94 -3.00
CA PRO A 64 -0.20 -5.32 -2.18
C PRO A 64 -0.59 -6.79 -2.27
N TYR A 65 -0.43 -7.40 -3.45
CA TYR A 65 -0.83 -8.78 -3.72
C TYR A 65 0.30 -9.80 -3.57
N SER A 66 1.46 -9.40 -3.03
CA SER A 66 2.54 -10.33 -2.71
C SER A 66 2.13 -11.32 -1.65
N GLN A 67 2.36 -12.61 -1.91
CA GLN A 67 1.98 -13.70 -1.02
C GLN A 67 3.20 -14.45 -0.50
N GLN A 68 2.98 -15.28 0.52
CA GLN A 68 3.97 -16.22 1.02
C GLN A 68 4.41 -17.19 -0.08
N GLY A 69 5.70 -17.50 -0.11
CA GLY A 69 6.27 -18.38 -1.12
C GLY A 69 6.83 -17.64 -2.33
N GLY A 70 6.52 -16.37 -2.45
CA GLY A 70 7.01 -15.51 -3.52
C GLY A 70 6.40 -15.87 -4.88
N GLY A 71 6.59 -15.00 -5.81
CA GLY A 71 6.22 -15.13 -7.21
C GLY A 71 6.40 -13.77 -7.83
N TYR A 72 6.96 -13.71 -9.00
CA TYR A 72 6.88 -12.50 -9.81
C TYR A 72 5.43 -12.35 -10.25
N PRO A 73 4.81 -11.19 -10.15
CA PRO A 73 3.51 -10.97 -10.77
C PRO A 73 3.70 -11.24 -12.27
N GLY A 74 3.15 -12.37 -12.73
CA GLY A 74 3.12 -12.69 -14.14
C GLY A 74 2.04 -11.88 -14.88
N GLU A 75 1.79 -12.22 -16.13
CA GLU A 75 0.74 -11.59 -16.94
C GLU A 75 -0.66 -11.72 -16.32
N ASN A 76 -0.85 -12.74 -15.47
CA ASN A 76 -2.08 -13.00 -14.73
C ASN A 76 -1.86 -12.76 -13.24
N MET A 77 -1.91 -11.51 -12.79
CA MET A 77 -1.81 -11.18 -11.39
C MET A 77 -3.02 -11.76 -10.62
N ASP A 78 -2.73 -12.55 -9.58
CA ASP A 78 -3.75 -12.92 -8.60
C ASP A 78 -3.99 -11.73 -7.65
N PHE A 79 -5.16 -11.14 -7.71
CA PHE A 79 -5.59 -10.03 -6.86
C PHE A 79 -6.08 -10.48 -5.47
N SER A 80 -5.64 -11.62 -4.99
CA SER A 80 -5.92 -12.12 -3.65
C SER A 80 -5.10 -11.36 -2.61
N TYR A 81 -5.69 -10.35 -1.99
CA TYR A 81 -5.02 -9.51 -1.00
C TYR A 81 -4.81 -10.26 0.32
N PRO A 82 -3.54 -10.40 0.78
CA PRO A 82 -3.22 -11.27 1.91
C PRO A 82 -3.29 -10.61 3.29
N PHE A 83 -3.45 -9.28 3.36
CA PHE A 83 -3.43 -8.53 4.61
C PHE A 83 -4.84 -8.21 5.12
N GLY A 84 -4.99 -7.97 6.43
CA GLY A 84 -6.24 -7.56 7.05
C GLY A 84 -6.87 -8.62 7.95
N GLU A 85 -8.06 -8.33 8.49
CA GLU A 85 -8.76 -9.14 9.49
C GLU A 85 -9.11 -10.54 8.99
N ASN A 86 -9.52 -10.63 7.73
CA ASN A 86 -9.83 -11.90 7.06
C ASN A 86 -8.66 -12.31 6.15
N SER A 87 -7.45 -12.25 6.69
CA SER A 87 -6.26 -12.68 5.96
C SER A 87 -6.43 -14.10 5.42
N ASN A 88 -6.01 -14.30 4.18
CA ASN A 88 -5.98 -15.63 3.55
C ASN A 88 -4.81 -16.50 4.05
N LYS A 89 -4.11 -16.08 5.10
CA LYS A 89 -2.92 -16.71 5.70
C LYS A 89 -1.71 -16.79 4.76
N LYS A 90 -1.74 -16.08 3.65
CA LYS A 90 -0.67 -16.03 2.65
C LYS A 90 0.19 -14.75 2.76
N THR A 91 0.08 -14.02 3.86
CA THR A 91 0.90 -12.82 4.10
C THR A 91 2.38 -13.15 3.98
N PRO A 92 3.17 -12.38 3.23
CA PRO A 92 4.60 -12.61 3.05
C PRO A 92 5.35 -12.76 4.37
N ASP A 93 6.29 -13.70 4.40
CA ASP A 93 7.19 -13.86 5.55
C ASP A 93 8.17 -12.69 5.65
N GLY A 94 8.59 -12.40 6.88
CA GLY A 94 9.55 -11.33 7.14
C GLY A 94 8.95 -10.15 7.90
N PRO A 95 9.56 -8.95 7.80
CA PRO A 95 9.18 -7.79 8.60
C PRO A 95 7.79 -7.24 8.28
N TRP A 96 7.24 -7.53 7.11
CA TRP A 96 5.98 -6.92 6.63
C TRP A 96 4.78 -7.23 7.51
N ARG A 97 4.69 -8.42 8.10
CA ARG A 97 3.65 -8.76 9.09
C ARG A 97 3.72 -7.86 10.33
N TYR A 98 4.95 -7.60 10.80
CA TYR A 98 5.17 -6.72 11.95
C TYR A 98 4.79 -5.29 11.59
N ILE A 99 5.30 -4.78 10.48
CA ILE A 99 4.96 -3.44 10.00
C ILE A 99 3.45 -3.30 9.89
N TRP A 100 2.78 -4.23 9.22
CA TRP A 100 1.33 -4.22 9.07
C TRP A 100 0.59 -4.16 10.42
N SER A 101 0.99 -4.97 11.39
CA SER A 101 0.33 -5.04 12.70
C SER A 101 0.42 -3.73 13.48
N HIS A 102 1.45 -2.93 13.25
CA HIS A 102 1.71 -1.66 13.95
C HIS A 102 1.25 -0.40 13.18
N LEU A 103 0.76 -0.56 11.96
CA LEU A 103 0.10 0.54 11.24
C LEU A 103 -1.19 0.93 11.95
N ILE A 104 -1.53 2.24 11.91
CA ILE A 104 -2.80 2.71 12.47
C ILE A 104 -3.99 2.09 11.74
N TYR A 105 -5.09 1.91 12.46
CA TYR A 105 -6.29 1.27 11.94
C TYR A 105 -6.81 1.93 10.66
N ASP A 106 -6.91 3.26 10.64
CA ASP A 106 -7.41 4.01 9.48
C ASP A 106 -6.61 3.73 8.21
N LEU A 107 -5.28 3.68 8.32
CA LEU A 107 -4.42 3.38 7.18
C LEU A 107 -4.59 1.93 6.71
N LYS A 108 -4.66 0.98 7.64
CA LYS A 108 -4.95 -0.43 7.34
C LYS A 108 -6.31 -0.58 6.65
N LYS A 109 -7.34 0.09 7.17
CA LYS A 109 -8.69 0.06 6.60
C LYS A 109 -8.71 0.62 5.18
N LYS A 110 -8.01 1.74 4.91
CA LYS A 110 -7.92 2.29 3.56
C LYS A 110 -7.26 1.32 2.59
N PHE A 111 -6.14 0.71 2.95
CA PHE A 111 -5.49 -0.30 2.10
C PHE A 111 -6.39 -1.53 1.90
N TYR A 112 -7.02 -2.00 2.95
CA TYR A 112 -7.94 -3.13 2.91
C TYR A 112 -9.11 -2.86 1.94
N ASN A 113 -9.76 -1.71 2.06
CA ASN A 113 -10.89 -1.34 1.23
C ASN A 113 -10.50 -1.12 -0.24
N THR A 114 -9.26 -0.69 -0.50
CA THR A 114 -8.76 -0.48 -1.86
C THR A 114 -8.39 -1.79 -2.56
N PHE A 115 -7.71 -2.70 -1.83
CA PHE A 115 -7.08 -3.86 -2.49
C PHE A 115 -7.87 -5.14 -2.39
N ARG A 116 -8.77 -5.28 -1.45
CA ARG A 116 -9.66 -6.44 -1.42
C ARG A 116 -10.73 -6.32 -2.49
N GLN A 117 -11.02 -7.46 -3.12
CA GLN A 117 -12.03 -7.54 -4.17
C GLN A 117 -13.43 -7.12 -3.70
N ASP A 118 -13.76 -7.39 -2.43
CA ASP A 118 -15.00 -7.00 -1.74
C ASP A 118 -14.86 -5.68 -0.94
N GLY A 119 -13.75 -4.96 -1.09
CA GLY A 119 -13.52 -3.69 -0.42
C GLY A 119 -14.41 -2.56 -0.96
N GLU A 120 -14.86 -1.69 -0.07
CA GLU A 120 -15.75 -0.57 -0.41
C GLU A 120 -15.17 0.37 -1.48
N ASN A 121 -13.84 0.48 -1.52
CA ASN A 121 -13.11 1.37 -2.43
C ASN A 121 -12.27 0.59 -3.46
N SER A 122 -12.67 -0.64 -3.77
CA SER A 122 -11.93 -1.49 -4.73
C SER A 122 -12.22 -1.16 -6.19
N LYS A 123 -13.40 -0.60 -6.46
CA LYS A 123 -13.84 -0.29 -7.83
C LYS A 123 -13.32 1.07 -8.28
N GLU A 124 -13.16 1.22 -9.58
CA GLU A 124 -12.57 2.40 -10.22
C GLU A 124 -13.12 3.73 -9.71
N ASN A 125 -14.46 3.87 -9.65
CA ASN A 125 -15.10 5.14 -9.28
C ASN A 125 -15.17 5.40 -7.77
N ASP A 126 -14.87 4.40 -6.95
CA ASP A 126 -14.98 4.48 -5.49
C ASP A 126 -13.62 4.64 -4.81
N ARG A 127 -12.52 4.59 -5.57
CA ARG A 127 -11.14 4.67 -5.02
C ARG A 127 -10.86 6.01 -4.38
N PHE A 128 -10.13 5.92 -3.28
CA PHE A 128 -9.69 7.10 -2.54
C PHE A 128 -8.88 8.06 -3.41
N GLU A 129 -9.21 9.33 -3.31
CA GLU A 129 -8.48 10.43 -3.90
C GLU A 129 -7.18 10.72 -3.12
N VAL A 130 -6.25 11.42 -3.78
CA VAL A 130 -4.96 11.79 -3.17
C VAL A 130 -5.13 12.58 -1.87
N ASP A 131 -6.10 13.48 -1.80
CA ASP A 131 -6.37 14.30 -0.62
C ASP A 131 -6.85 13.47 0.58
N GLU A 132 -7.57 12.38 0.33
CA GLU A 132 -8.01 11.47 1.38
C GLU A 132 -6.83 10.66 1.96
N TRP A 133 -5.89 10.26 1.12
CA TRP A 133 -4.63 9.67 1.55
C TRP A 133 -3.79 10.67 2.34
N LEU A 134 -3.66 11.90 1.82
CA LEU A 134 -2.90 12.97 2.48
C LEU A 134 -3.46 13.27 3.87
N SER A 135 -4.79 13.32 4.01
CA SER A 135 -5.46 13.50 5.29
C SER A 135 -5.14 12.37 6.28
N CYS A 136 -5.20 11.13 5.82
CA CYS A 136 -4.85 9.96 6.62
C CYS A 136 -3.39 10.00 7.11
N PHE A 137 -2.45 10.31 6.21
CA PHE A 137 -1.02 10.39 6.56
C PHE A 137 -0.70 11.57 7.47
N ARG A 138 -1.35 12.71 7.31
CA ARG A 138 -1.23 13.85 8.23
C ARG A 138 -1.71 13.50 9.64
N ASN A 139 -2.84 12.79 9.75
CA ASN A 139 -3.31 12.29 11.03
C ASN A 139 -2.31 11.29 11.65
N TYR A 140 -1.78 10.40 10.84
CA TYR A 140 -0.78 9.42 11.30
C TYR A 140 0.48 10.12 11.83
N LEU A 141 1.00 11.10 11.08
CA LEU A 141 2.16 11.89 11.50
C LEU A 141 1.89 12.62 12.82
N ARG A 142 0.72 13.25 12.96
CA ARG A 142 0.31 13.90 14.20
C ARG A 142 0.29 12.93 15.40
N LEU A 143 -0.26 11.73 15.22
CA LEU A 143 -0.30 10.71 16.28
C LEU A 143 1.11 10.23 16.68
N LEU A 144 2.05 10.20 15.74
CA LEU A 144 3.46 9.90 16.01
C LEU A 144 4.12 11.05 16.78
N ASP A 145 3.95 12.29 16.33
CA ASP A 145 4.56 13.49 16.93
C ASP A 145 4.04 13.74 18.36
N ASP A 146 2.75 13.51 18.59
CA ASP A 146 2.11 13.60 19.91
C ASP A 146 2.50 12.45 20.86
N GLY A 147 3.22 11.44 20.38
CA GLY A 147 3.61 10.27 21.15
C GLY A 147 2.47 9.34 21.55
N ILE A 148 1.27 9.55 21.01
CA ILE A 148 0.07 8.75 21.33
C ILE A 148 0.27 7.28 20.92
N LEU A 149 0.83 7.04 19.74
CA LEU A 149 1.09 5.69 19.24
C LEU A 149 2.10 4.96 20.11
N ARG A 150 3.11 5.64 20.61
CA ARG A 150 4.11 5.08 21.52
C ARG A 150 3.51 4.61 22.83
N GLN A 151 2.50 5.31 23.34
CA GLN A 151 1.81 4.94 24.57
C GLN A 151 0.97 3.68 24.38
N GLN A 152 0.34 3.53 23.21
CA GLN A 152 -0.52 2.39 22.88
C GLN A 152 0.28 1.18 22.41
N ASP A 153 1.33 1.45 21.63
CA ASP A 153 2.19 0.43 21.03
C ASP A 153 3.63 0.93 20.98
N PRO A 154 4.45 0.55 21.96
CA PRO A 154 5.87 0.94 22.00
C PRO A 154 6.66 0.52 20.76
N MET A 155 6.17 -0.47 19.99
CA MET A 155 6.80 -0.91 18.75
C MET A 155 6.54 0.02 17.58
N SER A 156 5.51 0.86 17.64
CA SER A 156 5.14 1.73 16.52
C SER A 156 6.25 2.70 16.10
N GLU A 157 7.09 3.12 17.03
CA GLU A 157 8.27 3.97 16.74
C GLU A 157 9.48 3.16 16.26
N GLU A 158 9.61 1.90 16.68
CA GLU A 158 10.76 1.06 16.32
C GLU A 158 10.66 0.47 14.91
N LEU A 159 9.46 0.38 14.37
CA LEU A 159 9.21 -0.16 13.04
C LEU A 159 9.39 0.86 11.92
N PHE A 160 9.28 2.15 12.21
CA PHE A 160 9.48 3.23 11.24
C PHE A 160 10.87 3.87 11.34
N PRO A 161 11.46 4.19 10.27
CA PRO A 161 12.59 3.66 9.53
C PRO A 161 13.96 3.98 10.09
N THR A 162 14.10 4.48 11.28
CA THR A 162 15.43 4.85 11.81
C THR A 162 16.04 3.83 12.76
N ARG A 163 15.25 2.89 13.28
CA ARG A 163 15.71 1.94 14.30
C ARG A 163 15.06 0.57 14.19
N HIS A 164 15.51 -0.26 13.27
CA HIS A 164 15.15 -1.69 13.24
C HIS A 164 15.74 -2.53 14.38
N LYS A 165 16.14 -1.93 15.48
CA LYS A 165 16.68 -2.66 16.63
C LYS A 165 15.60 -2.82 17.68
N ARG A 166 15.23 -4.08 17.95
CA ARG A 166 14.41 -4.42 19.12
C ARG A 166 15.05 -3.87 20.38
N SER A 167 14.32 -3.11 21.18
CA SER A 167 14.80 -2.71 22.48
C SER A 167 14.89 -3.95 23.38
N SER A 168 16.06 -4.17 23.98
CA SER A 168 16.25 -5.26 24.95
C SER A 168 15.39 -5.11 26.22
N LYS A 169 14.72 -3.97 26.38
CA LYS A 169 13.89 -3.64 27.55
C LYS A 169 12.39 -3.93 27.32
N ILE A 170 11.98 -4.27 26.13
CA ILE A 170 10.57 -4.52 25.80
C ILE A 170 10.34 -6.03 25.69
N VAL A 171 9.43 -6.53 26.51
CA VAL A 171 8.98 -7.93 26.44
C VAL A 171 7.88 -8.01 25.39
N TYR A 172 8.17 -8.65 24.28
CA TYR A 172 7.19 -8.87 23.22
C TYR A 172 6.38 -10.11 23.52
N VAL A 173 5.07 -9.96 23.57
CA VAL A 173 4.15 -11.09 23.71
C VAL A 173 3.61 -11.40 22.32
N ARG A 174 3.73 -12.69 21.92
CA ARG A 174 3.17 -13.15 20.64
C ARG A 174 1.65 -12.98 20.68
N CYS A 175 1.10 -12.21 19.74
CA CYS A 175 -0.34 -12.15 19.57
C CYS A 175 -0.88 -13.55 19.25
N ARG A 176 -1.88 -14.00 19.99
CA ARG A 176 -2.52 -15.32 19.76
C ARG A 176 -3.53 -15.29 18.60
N LEU A 177 -3.83 -14.09 18.09
CA LEU A 177 -4.81 -13.85 17.03
C LEU A 177 -4.17 -13.60 15.65
N CYS A 178 -2.83 -13.55 15.57
CA CYS A 178 -2.12 -13.36 14.31
C CYS A 178 -1.54 -14.67 13.79
#